data_5c5292f8c100892792fffc2a3007adb5
#
_entry.id   5c5292f8c100892792fffc2a3007adb5
#
_cell.length_a   1.000
_cell.length_b   1.000
_cell.length_c   1.000
_cell.angle_alpha   90.00
_cell.angle_beta   90.00
_cell.angle_gamma   90.00
#
_symmetry.space_group_name_H-M   'P 1'
#
loop_
_entity.id
_entity.type
_entity.pdbx_description
1 polymer ?
#
loop_
_entity_poly.entity_id
_entity_poly.type
_entity_poly.pdbx_seq_one_letter_code
_entity_poly.pdbx_strand_id
1 'polypeptide(L)'
;MGYEGNAAKIYYKTLSELIPEEFKFEKRSMHPAEDEFNAMLNYAFGILYSKVEKACIIAGLDPYVGIIHTDNYGKKSLVFDLIESYRHLASRTVFSLFTQKRVQKYFFKREGNSVMLVGDGKKGALQ
;
A
#
# COMPACT_ATOMS: atom_id res chain seq x y z
N MET A 1 -15.39 -14.77 6.24
CA MET A 1 -13.95 -14.48 6.15
C MET A 1 -13.16 -15.68 6.65
N GLY A 2 -12.23 -16.14 5.85
CA GLY A 2 -11.42 -17.31 6.19
C GLY A 2 -10.17 -16.94 6.97
N TYR A 3 -9.25 -17.89 7.02
CA TYR A 3 -7.99 -17.74 7.74
C TYR A 3 -7.15 -16.55 7.26
N GLU A 4 -7.22 -16.22 5.98
CA GLU A 4 -6.46 -15.11 5.41
C GLU A 4 -6.87 -13.77 6.02
N GLY A 5 -8.16 -13.56 6.23
CA GLY A 5 -8.65 -12.32 6.85
C GLY A 5 -8.16 -12.16 8.28
N ASN A 6 -8.17 -13.27 9.04
CA ASN A 6 -7.68 -13.26 10.40
C ASN A 6 -6.17 -13.06 10.47
N ALA A 7 -5.43 -13.70 9.57
CA ALA A 7 -3.97 -13.54 9.51
C ALA A 7 -3.58 -12.10 9.20
N ALA A 8 -4.25 -11.48 8.23
CA ALA A 8 -4.00 -10.09 7.89
C ALA A 8 -4.29 -9.16 9.06
N LYS A 9 -5.39 -9.41 9.78
CA LYS A 9 -5.79 -8.62 10.93
C LYS A 9 -4.73 -8.68 12.03
N ILE A 10 -4.23 -9.87 12.33
CA ILE A 10 -3.17 -10.08 13.32
C ILE A 10 -1.87 -9.41 12.87
N TYR A 11 -1.54 -9.54 11.60
CA TYR A 11 -0.34 -8.94 11.02
C TYR A 11 -0.31 -7.42 11.20
N TYR A 12 -1.39 -6.74 10.79
CA TYR A 12 -1.45 -5.28 10.90
C TYR A 12 -1.53 -4.80 12.34
N LYS A 13 -2.19 -5.57 13.21
CA LYS A 13 -2.22 -5.24 14.62
C LYS A 13 -0.82 -5.31 15.24
N THR A 14 -0.07 -6.35 14.90
CA THR A 14 1.30 -6.51 15.36
C THR A 14 2.20 -5.38 14.86
N LEU A 15 2.07 -5.03 13.59
CA LEU A 15 2.83 -3.91 13.03
C LEU A 15 2.52 -2.61 13.75
N SER A 16 1.24 -2.37 14.06
CA SER A 16 0.83 -1.16 14.75
C SER A 16 1.47 -1.03 16.14
N GLU A 17 1.67 -2.14 16.82
CA GLU A 17 2.29 -2.13 18.14
C GLU A 17 3.78 -1.77 18.08
N LEU A 18 4.42 -1.97 16.94
CA LEU A 18 5.87 -1.79 16.78
C LEU A 18 6.27 -0.42 16.22
N ILE A 19 5.33 0.36 15.72
CA ILE A 19 5.62 1.68 15.18
C ILE A 19 5.48 2.76 16.26
N PRO A 20 6.01 4.00 16.03
CA PRO A 20 5.88 5.07 17.02
C PRO A 20 4.45 5.34 17.44
N GLU A 21 4.27 5.67 18.71
CA GLU A 21 2.95 5.88 19.32
C GLU A 21 2.09 6.87 18.53
N GLU A 22 2.68 7.94 18.02
CA GLU A 22 1.97 8.98 17.31
C GLU A 22 1.40 8.53 15.97
N PHE A 23 1.86 7.38 15.44
CA PHE A 23 1.42 6.83 14.16
C PHE A 23 0.66 5.52 14.30
N LYS A 24 0.32 5.11 15.49
CA LYS A 24 -0.43 3.86 15.68
C LYS A 24 -1.78 3.91 14.98
N PHE A 25 -2.18 2.76 14.48
CA PHE A 25 -3.43 2.61 13.74
C PHE A 25 -4.15 1.34 14.21
N GLU A 26 -5.45 1.29 14.01
CA GLU A 26 -6.25 0.16 14.49
C GLU A 26 -6.36 -0.98 13.49
N LYS A 27 -6.49 -0.64 12.21
CA LYS A 27 -6.76 -1.63 11.17
C LYS A 27 -6.33 -1.10 9.80
N ARG A 28 -6.27 -2.00 8.83
CA ARG A 28 -6.03 -1.62 7.45
C ARG A 28 -7.24 -0.85 6.89
N SER A 29 -7.01 0.34 6.37
CA SER A 29 -8.02 1.15 5.71
C SER A 29 -7.51 1.63 4.35
N MET A 30 -8.35 1.57 3.33
CA MET A 30 -7.95 1.87 1.95
C MET A 30 -8.75 2.99 1.30
N HIS A 31 -10.03 3.02 1.50
CA HIS A 31 -10.93 3.94 0.81
C HIS A 31 -11.93 4.58 1.77
N PRO A 32 -11.55 5.64 2.49
CA PRO A 32 -10.22 6.29 2.51
C PRO A 32 -9.27 5.67 3.52
N ALA A 33 -7.99 6.04 3.43
CA ALA A 33 -7.05 5.79 4.51
C ALA A 33 -7.45 6.66 5.70
N GLU A 34 -7.56 6.06 6.86
CA GLU A 34 -8.02 6.76 8.07
C GLU A 34 -6.88 7.18 8.99
N ASP A 35 -5.66 6.80 8.67
CA ASP A 35 -4.48 7.10 9.48
C ASP A 35 -3.25 7.25 8.58
N GLU A 36 -2.17 7.72 9.16
CA GLU A 36 -0.92 8.01 8.44
C GLU A 36 -0.28 6.76 7.87
N PHE A 37 -0.26 5.66 8.62
CA PHE A 37 0.33 4.42 8.15
C PHE A 37 -0.40 3.90 6.91
N ASN A 38 -1.72 3.87 6.95
CA ASN A 38 -2.52 3.40 5.82
C ASN A 38 -2.41 4.35 4.61
N ALA A 39 -2.30 5.67 4.85
CA ALA A 39 -2.10 6.62 3.77
C ALA A 39 -0.77 6.36 3.05
N MET A 40 0.30 6.13 3.81
CA MET A 40 1.60 5.82 3.23
C MET A 40 1.58 4.47 2.51
N LEU A 41 0.92 3.48 3.07
CA LEU A 41 0.80 2.17 2.49
C LEU A 41 0.02 2.20 1.17
N ASN A 42 -1.10 2.95 1.15
CA ASN A 42 -1.88 3.13 -0.09
C ASN A 42 -1.03 3.78 -1.17
N TYR A 43 -0.24 4.79 -0.79
CA TYR A 43 0.65 5.46 -1.73
C TYR A 43 1.71 4.50 -2.28
N ALA A 44 2.31 3.70 -1.42
CA ALA A 44 3.31 2.72 -1.82
C ALA A 44 2.73 1.69 -2.78
N PHE A 45 1.53 1.19 -2.51
CA PHE A 45 0.85 0.26 -3.41
C PHE A 45 0.51 0.93 -4.75
N GLY A 46 0.13 2.20 -4.72
CA GLY A 46 -0.13 2.96 -5.94
C GLY A 46 1.11 3.09 -6.83
N ILE A 47 2.27 3.37 -6.22
CA ILE A 47 3.53 3.42 -6.94
C ILE A 47 3.87 2.04 -7.52
N LEU A 48 3.73 1.00 -6.72
CA LEU A 48 3.99 -0.36 -7.16
C LEU A 48 3.11 -0.75 -8.33
N TYR A 49 1.81 -0.46 -8.23
CA TYR A 49 0.86 -0.72 -9.30
C TYR A 49 1.28 -0.03 -10.60
N SER A 50 1.61 1.26 -10.52
CA SER A 50 2.02 2.04 -11.70
C SER A 50 3.29 1.50 -12.34
N LYS A 51 4.25 1.10 -11.53
CA LYS A 51 5.52 0.56 -12.04
C LYS A 51 5.34 -0.81 -12.68
N VAL A 52 4.53 -1.67 -12.09
CA VAL A 52 4.26 -3.00 -12.63
C VAL A 52 3.47 -2.88 -13.94
N GLU A 53 2.47 -2.00 -13.99
CA GLU A 53 1.71 -1.75 -15.21
C GLU A 53 2.62 -1.28 -16.34
N LYS A 54 3.48 -0.32 -16.04
CA LYS A 54 4.43 0.22 -17.03
C LYS A 54 5.39 -0.86 -17.52
N ALA A 55 5.89 -1.68 -16.62
CA ALA A 55 6.78 -2.78 -16.97
C ALA A 55 6.08 -3.80 -17.88
N CYS A 56 4.82 -4.11 -17.62
CA CYS A 56 4.04 -5.00 -18.48
C CYS A 56 3.89 -4.42 -19.89
N ILE A 57 3.58 -3.14 -19.99
CA ILE A 57 3.43 -2.46 -21.29
C ILE A 57 4.75 -2.48 -22.07
N ILE A 58 5.86 -2.15 -21.42
CA ILE A 58 7.19 -2.15 -22.03
C ILE A 58 7.57 -3.54 -22.52
N ALA A 59 7.24 -4.57 -21.75
CA ALA A 59 7.54 -5.96 -22.11
C ALA A 59 6.61 -6.51 -23.19
N GLY A 60 5.62 -5.74 -23.65
CA GLY A 60 4.68 -6.19 -24.68
C GLY A 60 3.59 -7.10 -24.13
N LEU A 61 3.40 -7.15 -22.82
CA LEU A 61 2.37 -7.95 -22.20
C LEU A 61 1.09 -7.14 -22.06
N ASP A 62 -0.06 -7.80 -22.21
CA ASP A 62 -1.35 -7.16 -21.99
C ASP A 62 -1.65 -7.11 -20.49
N PRO A 63 -1.70 -5.92 -19.88
CA PRO A 63 -1.94 -5.83 -18.44
C PRO A 63 -3.34 -6.30 -18.02
N TYR A 64 -4.28 -6.42 -18.97
CA TYR A 64 -5.65 -6.86 -18.68
C TYR A 64 -5.79 -8.38 -18.67
N VAL A 65 -4.81 -9.13 -19.17
CA VAL A 65 -4.85 -10.59 -19.19
C VAL A 65 -4.20 -11.12 -17.92
N GLY A 66 -4.98 -11.81 -17.09
CA GLY A 66 -4.48 -12.41 -15.87
C GLY A 66 -4.02 -13.84 -16.11
N ILE A 67 -3.03 -14.27 -15.34
CA ILE A 67 -2.54 -15.65 -15.38
C ILE A 67 -3.53 -16.57 -14.65
N ILE A 68 -4.15 -16.07 -13.61
CA ILE A 68 -5.04 -16.84 -12.71
C ILE A 68 -6.51 -16.46 -12.93
N HIS A 69 -6.79 -15.26 -13.41
CA HIS A 69 -8.14 -14.73 -13.56
C HIS A 69 -8.58 -14.73 -15.02
N THR A 70 -9.88 -14.84 -15.24
CA THR A 70 -10.43 -14.75 -16.60
C THR A 70 -10.51 -13.30 -17.05
N ASP A 71 -10.56 -13.08 -18.37
CA ASP A 71 -10.54 -11.76 -18.99
C ASP A 71 -11.80 -10.92 -18.76
N ASN A 72 -12.78 -11.46 -18.05
CA ASN A 72 -14.14 -10.91 -18.01
C ASN A 72 -14.33 -9.69 -17.15
N TYR A 73 -13.30 -9.26 -16.42
CA TYR A 73 -13.52 -8.26 -15.38
C TYR A 73 -13.14 -6.85 -15.78
N GLY A 74 -12.63 -6.63 -16.99
CA GLY A 74 -12.20 -5.30 -17.40
C GLY A 74 -11.15 -4.69 -16.49
N LYS A 75 -10.56 -5.48 -15.59
CA LYS A 75 -9.51 -5.06 -14.69
C LYS A 75 -8.17 -5.49 -15.24
N LYS A 76 -7.11 -4.80 -14.83
CA LYS A 76 -5.73 -5.14 -15.22
C LYS A 76 -5.25 -6.35 -14.44
N SER A 77 -5.76 -7.53 -14.77
CA SER A 77 -5.55 -8.77 -14.01
C SER A 77 -4.09 -9.16 -13.89
N LEU A 78 -3.33 -9.06 -14.98
CA LEU A 78 -1.90 -9.39 -14.94
C LEU A 78 -1.16 -8.50 -13.95
N VAL A 79 -1.48 -7.19 -13.94
CA VAL A 79 -0.86 -6.25 -13.01
C VAL A 79 -1.17 -6.63 -11.57
N PHE A 80 -2.43 -6.95 -11.28
CA PHE A 80 -2.82 -7.37 -9.92
C PHE A 80 -2.14 -8.67 -9.50
N ASP A 81 -2.02 -9.63 -10.40
CA ASP A 81 -1.35 -10.90 -10.11
C ASP A 81 0.13 -10.69 -9.76
N LEU A 82 0.80 -9.82 -10.50
CA LEU A 82 2.20 -9.50 -10.25
C LEU A 82 2.37 -8.72 -8.95
N ILE A 83 1.47 -7.79 -8.67
CA ILE A 83 1.51 -6.99 -7.44
C ILE A 83 1.40 -7.88 -6.20
N GLU A 84 0.55 -8.91 -6.25
CA GLU A 84 0.42 -9.82 -5.12
C GLU A 84 1.75 -10.45 -4.73
N SER A 85 2.62 -10.68 -5.70
CA SER A 85 3.96 -11.23 -5.45
C SER A 85 4.88 -10.25 -4.73
N TYR A 86 4.64 -8.94 -4.85
CA TYR A 86 5.51 -7.89 -4.30
C TYR A 86 4.87 -7.10 -3.16
N ARG A 87 3.68 -7.45 -2.76
CA ARG A 87 2.93 -6.74 -1.71
C ARG A 87 3.71 -6.66 -0.41
N HIS A 88 4.36 -7.74 -0.08
CA HIS A 88 5.18 -7.87 1.11
C HIS A 88 6.31 -6.84 1.17
N LEU A 89 6.96 -6.61 0.03
CA LEU A 89 8.04 -5.64 -0.06
C LEU A 89 7.55 -4.22 0.23
N ALA A 90 6.41 -3.86 -0.32
CA ALA A 90 5.83 -2.54 -0.08
C ALA A 90 5.50 -2.35 1.40
N SER A 91 4.87 -3.34 2.02
CA SER A 91 4.54 -3.28 3.44
C SER A 91 5.78 -3.17 4.32
N ARG A 92 6.82 -3.94 4.02
CA ARG A 92 8.09 -3.88 4.76
C ARG A 92 8.75 -2.52 4.63
N THR A 93 8.76 -1.96 3.44
CA THR A 93 9.36 -0.66 3.19
C THR A 93 8.66 0.42 3.99
N VAL A 94 7.33 0.44 3.96
CA VAL A 94 6.54 1.41 4.71
C VAL A 94 6.77 1.24 6.21
N PHE A 95 6.74 0.02 6.69
CA PHE A 95 7.01 -0.27 8.09
C PHE A 95 8.39 0.24 8.52
N SER A 96 9.41 0.02 7.68
CA SER A 96 10.76 0.50 7.97
C SER A 96 10.82 2.02 8.05
N LEU A 97 10.10 2.73 7.19
CA LEU A 97 10.06 4.19 7.23
C LEU A 97 9.52 4.69 8.57
N PHE A 98 8.47 4.06 9.08
CA PHE A 98 7.90 4.45 10.36
C PHE A 98 8.79 4.08 11.54
N THR A 99 9.37 2.88 11.54
CA THR A 99 10.22 2.45 12.66
C THR A 99 11.54 3.20 12.73
N GLN A 100 12.05 3.63 11.58
CA GLN A 100 13.29 4.43 11.53
C GLN A 100 13.03 5.92 11.78
N LYS A 101 11.79 6.28 12.09
CA LYS A 101 11.38 7.67 12.37
C LYS A 101 11.68 8.63 11.23
N ARG A 102 11.57 8.13 9.99
CA ARG A 102 11.78 8.95 8.80
C ARG A 102 10.50 9.63 8.32
N VAL A 103 9.37 9.30 8.94
CA VAL A 103 8.07 9.86 8.61
C VAL A 103 7.73 10.96 9.61
N GLN A 104 7.26 12.10 9.10
CA GLN A 104 6.89 13.25 9.91
C GLN A 104 5.39 13.52 9.75
N LYS A 105 4.77 14.06 10.81
CA LYS A 105 3.34 14.38 10.78
C LYS A 105 2.98 15.36 9.67
N TYR A 106 3.86 16.31 9.34
CA TYR A 106 3.58 17.29 8.30
C TYR A 106 3.57 16.71 6.89
N PHE A 107 3.98 15.43 6.71
CA PHE A 107 3.86 14.74 5.43
C PHE A 107 2.41 14.47 5.04
N PHE A 108 1.48 14.61 5.98
CA PHE A 108 0.10 14.21 5.82
C PHE A 108 -0.86 15.36 6.05
N LYS A 109 -2.03 15.27 5.40
CA LYS A 109 -3.13 16.19 5.58
C LYS A 109 -4.39 15.38 5.89
N ARG A 110 -5.10 15.78 6.93
CA ARG A 110 -6.35 15.12 7.32
C ARG A 110 -7.54 15.95 6.88
N GLU A 111 -8.49 15.30 6.22
CA GLU A 111 -9.77 15.90 5.85
C GLU A 111 -10.88 14.95 6.31
N GLY A 112 -11.61 15.32 7.37
CA GLY A 112 -12.63 14.44 7.95
C GLY A 112 -12.00 13.14 8.42
N ASN A 113 -12.46 12.02 7.87
CA ASN A 113 -11.94 10.69 8.19
C ASN A 113 -10.77 10.27 7.28
N SER A 114 -10.42 11.11 6.31
CA SER A 114 -9.40 10.76 5.32
C SER A 114 -8.07 11.38 5.67
N VAL A 115 -7.00 10.62 5.54
CA VAL A 115 -5.63 11.10 5.68
C VAL A 115 -4.92 10.90 4.35
N MET A 116 -4.29 11.97 3.86
CA MET A 116 -3.61 11.95 2.57
C MET A 116 -2.16 12.38 2.70
N LEU A 117 -1.30 11.72 1.91
CA LEU A 117 0.09 12.11 1.80
C LEU A 117 0.20 13.35 0.92
N VAL A 118 0.90 14.38 1.38
CA VAL A 118 1.08 15.62 0.61
C VAL A 118 2.50 15.71 0.04
N GLY A 119 2.77 16.74 -0.76
CA GLY A 119 3.96 16.85 -1.59
C GLY A 119 5.28 16.49 -0.92
N ASP A 120 5.54 17.02 0.27
CA ASP A 120 6.79 16.75 1.00
C ASP A 120 6.89 15.29 1.44
N GLY A 121 5.77 14.71 1.85
CA GLY A 121 5.70 13.31 2.22
C GLY A 121 5.94 12.39 1.02
N LYS A 122 5.41 12.76 -0.14
CA LYS A 122 5.63 12.00 -1.37
C LYS A 122 7.10 11.98 -1.75
N LYS A 123 7.79 13.11 -1.62
CA LYS A 123 9.23 13.18 -1.88
C LYS A 123 10.00 12.30 -0.90
N GLY A 124 9.65 12.35 0.38
CA GLY A 124 10.28 11.53 1.38
C GLY A 124 10.11 10.04 1.12
N ALA A 125 8.94 9.62 0.66
CA ALA A 125 8.65 8.22 0.36
C ALA A 125 9.43 7.69 -0.84
N LEU A 126 9.85 8.56 -1.76
CA LEU A 126 10.58 8.18 -2.96
C LEU A 126 12.09 8.09 -2.76
N GLN A 127 12.57 8.55 -1.63
CA GLN A 127 14.00 8.49 -1.31
C GLN A 127 14.37 7.17 -0.56
#